data_9fc6cbc37132cc8d5619103b7d87ba1c
#
_entry.id   9fc6cbc37132cc8d5619103b7d87ba1c
#
_cell.length_a   1.000
_cell.length_b   1.000
_cell.length_c   1.000
_cell.angle_alpha   90.00
_cell.angle_beta   90.00
_cell.angle_gamma   90.00
#
_symmetry.space_group_name_H-M   'P 1'
#
loop_
_entity.id
_entity.type
_entity.pdbx_description
1 polymer ?
#
loop_
_entity_poly.entity_id
_entity_poly.type
_entity_poly.pdbx_seq_one_letter_code
_entity_poly.pdbx_strand_id
1 'polypeptide(L)'
;PRDAFLHWVDDTAPPEAVPMSLASTVHHLAGFWEGRDRDDIVLLHYDDLQVDLEGEMRRLAGRLGIDVPEERWPTLVKAAGFDEMRRRADVTAPDTETRIWKSNAGFFNRGTTGQWRDLLDEEALARYQARLAELAPPDLAAWLHHGSL
;
A
#
# COMPACT_ATOMS: atom_id res chain seq x y z
N PRO A 1 -12.18 -15.77 5.25
CA PRO A 1 -11.25 -14.86 4.53
C PRO A 1 -11.34 -15.05 3.02
N ARG A 2 -11.26 -16.30 2.49
CA ARG A 2 -11.31 -16.62 1.06
C ARG A 2 -12.58 -16.09 0.39
N ASP A 3 -13.75 -16.38 0.93
CA ASP A 3 -15.02 -15.95 0.34
C ASP A 3 -15.17 -14.42 0.31
N ALA A 4 -14.70 -13.75 1.35
CA ALA A 4 -14.68 -12.28 1.37
C ALA A 4 -13.73 -11.71 0.31
N PHE A 5 -12.58 -12.36 0.08
CA PHE A 5 -11.65 -11.98 -0.98
C PHE A 5 -12.28 -12.19 -2.36
N LEU A 6 -12.89 -13.35 -2.62
CA LEU A 6 -13.54 -13.62 -3.89
C LEU A 6 -14.71 -12.67 -4.15
N HIS A 7 -15.50 -12.35 -3.12
CA HIS A 7 -16.54 -11.33 -3.24
C HIS A 7 -15.96 -9.97 -3.66
N TRP A 8 -14.85 -9.55 -3.05
CA TRP A 8 -14.15 -8.32 -3.41
C TRP A 8 -13.60 -8.34 -4.84
N VAL A 9 -13.06 -9.49 -5.31
CA VAL A 9 -12.55 -9.67 -6.68
C VAL A 9 -13.67 -9.61 -7.71
N ASP A 10 -14.78 -10.32 -7.43
CA ASP A 10 -15.85 -10.59 -8.39
C ASP A 10 -16.91 -9.47 -8.44
N ASP A 11 -16.83 -8.49 -7.56
CA ASP A 11 -17.80 -7.40 -7.56
C ASP A 11 -17.74 -6.64 -8.89
N THR A 12 -18.86 -6.62 -9.60
CA THR A 12 -19.03 -6.00 -10.92
C THR A 12 -19.76 -4.66 -10.84
N ALA A 13 -20.11 -4.21 -9.66
CA ALA A 13 -20.73 -2.90 -9.50
C ALA A 13 -19.80 -1.77 -10.02
N PRO A 14 -20.36 -0.67 -10.52
CA PRO A 14 -19.55 0.48 -10.93
C PRO A 14 -18.60 0.92 -9.82
N PRO A 15 -17.33 1.25 -10.13
CA PRO A 15 -16.32 1.63 -9.13
C PRO A 15 -16.78 2.73 -8.17
N GLU A 16 -17.60 3.65 -8.65
CA GLU A 16 -18.12 4.78 -7.87
C GLU A 16 -19.23 4.37 -6.89
N ALA A 17 -19.89 3.24 -7.16
CA ALA A 17 -21.01 2.75 -6.35
C ALA A 17 -20.55 1.87 -5.19
N VAL A 18 -19.42 1.18 -5.32
CA VAL A 18 -18.88 0.26 -4.30
C VAL A 18 -17.41 0.58 -4.04
N PRO A 19 -17.10 1.36 -3.01
CA PRO A 19 -15.73 1.82 -2.73
C PRO A 19 -14.77 0.72 -2.25
N MET A 20 -15.27 -0.49 -2.01
CA MET A 20 -14.51 -1.61 -1.45
C MET A 20 -14.58 -2.84 -2.36
N SER A 21 -14.18 -2.69 -3.65
CA SER A 21 -14.04 -3.78 -4.62
C SER A 21 -12.68 -3.72 -5.32
N LEU A 22 -12.25 -4.78 -6.01
CA LEU A 22 -11.05 -4.74 -6.84
C LEU A 22 -11.19 -3.68 -7.93
N ALA A 23 -12.36 -3.61 -8.57
CA ALA A 23 -12.61 -2.63 -9.62
C ALA A 23 -12.47 -1.18 -9.12
N SER A 24 -13.04 -0.85 -7.95
CA SER A 24 -12.90 0.49 -7.37
C SER A 24 -11.47 0.81 -6.95
N THR A 25 -10.75 -0.18 -6.41
CA THR A 25 -9.34 -0.03 -6.03
C THR A 25 -8.47 0.27 -7.24
N VAL A 26 -8.62 -0.53 -8.32
CA VAL A 26 -7.85 -0.33 -9.56
C VAL A 26 -8.22 0.99 -10.21
N HIS A 27 -9.50 1.34 -10.29
CA HIS A 27 -9.97 2.62 -10.85
C HIS A 27 -9.33 3.81 -10.12
N HIS A 28 -9.31 3.79 -8.79
CA HIS A 28 -8.69 4.83 -7.98
C HIS A 28 -7.18 4.94 -8.25
N LEU A 29 -6.48 3.81 -8.27
CA LEU A 29 -5.03 3.79 -8.50
C LEU A 29 -4.64 4.15 -9.93
N ALA A 30 -5.46 3.78 -10.92
CA ALA A 30 -5.22 4.13 -12.33
C ALA A 30 -5.17 5.64 -12.55
N GLY A 31 -6.00 6.42 -11.86
CA GLY A 31 -5.97 7.89 -11.95
C GLY A 31 -4.64 8.49 -11.49
N PHE A 32 -4.05 7.96 -10.42
CA PHE A 32 -2.71 8.38 -9.99
C PHE A 32 -1.61 7.82 -10.90
N TRP A 33 -1.78 6.60 -11.39
CA TRP A 33 -0.82 5.97 -12.30
C TRP A 33 -0.68 6.74 -13.61
N GLU A 34 -1.78 7.20 -14.19
CA GLU A 34 -1.78 8.05 -15.39
C GLU A 34 -1.02 9.36 -15.17
N GLY A 35 -1.09 9.89 -13.94
CA GLY A 35 -0.39 11.12 -13.56
C GLY A 35 1.00 10.92 -12.96
N ARG A 36 1.58 9.71 -12.95
CA ARG A 36 2.82 9.39 -12.23
C ARG A 36 4.06 10.20 -12.63
N ASP A 37 4.06 10.74 -13.86
CA ASP A 37 5.15 11.58 -14.37
C ASP A 37 5.00 13.07 -14.00
N ARG A 38 3.92 13.44 -13.32
CA ARG A 38 3.68 14.80 -12.86
C ARG A 38 4.51 15.12 -11.62
N ASP A 39 4.90 16.39 -11.47
CA ASP A 39 5.70 16.85 -10.33
C ASP A 39 4.93 16.83 -9.00
N ASP A 40 3.60 16.92 -9.05
CA ASP A 40 2.73 16.95 -7.88
C ASP A 40 2.23 15.56 -7.45
N ILE A 41 2.64 14.47 -8.12
CA ILE A 41 2.30 13.09 -7.77
C ILE A 41 3.56 12.32 -7.42
N VAL A 42 3.54 11.66 -6.28
CA VAL A 42 4.61 10.73 -5.86
C VAL A 42 3.97 9.39 -5.48
N LEU A 43 4.31 8.36 -6.23
CA LEU A 43 3.90 7.00 -5.91
C LEU A 43 4.98 6.34 -5.04
N LEU A 44 4.53 5.67 -3.99
CA LEU A 44 5.37 4.87 -3.08
C LEU A 44 4.77 3.47 -3.01
N HIS A 45 5.61 2.46 -3.17
CA HIS A 45 5.19 1.07 -3.02
C HIS A 45 5.71 0.51 -1.69
N TYR A 46 4.87 -0.28 -1.03
CA TYR A 46 5.20 -0.79 0.30
C TYR A 46 6.40 -1.75 0.28
N ASP A 47 6.53 -2.56 -0.77
CA ASP A 47 7.67 -3.47 -0.92
C ASP A 47 8.98 -2.70 -1.10
N ASP A 48 8.97 -1.58 -1.84
CA ASP A 48 10.15 -0.73 -2.01
C ASP A 48 10.58 -0.12 -0.66
N LEU A 49 9.61 0.35 0.14
CA LEU A 49 9.86 0.83 1.50
C LEU A 49 10.44 -0.26 2.43
N GLN A 50 10.07 -1.52 2.22
CA GLN A 50 10.62 -2.63 3.00
C GLN A 50 12.04 -3.00 2.56
N VAL A 51 12.36 -2.84 1.29
CA VAL A 51 13.69 -3.15 0.74
C VAL A 51 14.69 -2.05 1.06
N ASP A 52 14.31 -0.78 0.87
CA ASP A 52 15.18 0.38 1.11
C ASP A 52 14.39 1.58 1.67
N LEU A 53 14.08 1.53 2.95
CA LEU A 53 13.35 2.60 3.62
C LEU A 53 14.06 3.94 3.52
N GLU A 54 15.39 3.97 3.71
CA GLU A 54 16.16 5.22 3.66
C GLU A 54 16.18 5.81 2.25
N GLY A 55 16.43 4.98 1.22
CA GLY A 55 16.43 5.43 -0.17
C GLY A 55 15.08 6.02 -0.57
N GLU A 56 13.97 5.35 -0.23
CA GLU A 56 12.63 5.84 -0.52
C GLU A 56 12.29 7.14 0.24
N MET A 57 12.70 7.27 1.50
CA MET A 57 12.53 8.51 2.26
C MET A 57 13.35 9.66 1.65
N ARG A 58 14.58 9.42 1.21
CA ARG A 58 15.42 10.41 0.52
C ARG A 58 14.83 10.82 -0.82
N ARG A 59 14.32 9.87 -1.60
CA ARG A 59 13.61 10.12 -2.86
C ARG A 59 12.39 11.00 -2.63
N LEU A 60 11.59 10.69 -1.62
CA LEU A 60 10.41 11.48 -1.26
C LEU A 60 10.79 12.90 -0.82
N ALA A 61 11.79 13.05 0.05
CA ALA A 61 12.26 14.36 0.50
C ALA A 61 12.72 15.23 -0.68
N GLY A 62 13.47 14.65 -1.62
CA GLY A 62 13.90 15.35 -2.84
C GLY A 62 12.72 15.80 -3.71
N ARG A 63 11.71 14.95 -3.90
CA ARG A 63 10.49 15.29 -4.66
C ARG A 63 9.68 16.41 -3.99
N LEU A 64 9.67 16.46 -2.66
CA LEU A 64 8.96 17.49 -1.89
C LEU A 64 9.79 18.76 -1.67
N GLY A 65 11.04 18.81 -2.13
CA GLY A 65 11.95 19.93 -1.90
C GLY A 65 12.34 20.10 -0.43
N ILE A 66 12.33 19.02 0.35
CA ILE A 66 12.71 19.03 1.77
C ILE A 66 14.21 18.73 1.88
N ASP A 67 14.96 19.68 2.35
CA ASP A 67 16.39 19.50 2.66
C ASP A 67 16.54 18.91 4.06
N VAL A 68 17.13 17.70 4.13
CA VAL A 68 17.36 16.97 5.38
C VAL A 68 18.85 16.83 5.62
N PRO A 69 19.41 17.42 6.71
CA PRO A 69 20.82 17.25 7.06
C PRO A 69 21.19 15.76 7.23
N GLU A 70 22.39 15.39 6.72
CA GLU A 70 22.82 13.97 6.70
C GLU A 70 22.80 13.31 8.08
N GLU A 71 23.17 14.03 9.11
CA GLU A 71 23.17 13.53 10.49
C GLU A 71 21.77 13.22 11.06
N ARG A 72 20.70 13.69 10.39
CA ARG A 72 19.31 13.44 10.82
C ARG A 72 18.75 12.13 10.27
N TRP A 73 19.26 11.64 9.14
CA TRP A 73 18.72 10.47 8.46
C TRP A 73 18.64 9.22 9.34
N PRO A 74 19.66 8.82 10.09
CA PRO A 74 19.57 7.62 10.94
C PRO A 74 18.43 7.68 11.95
N THR A 75 18.16 8.87 12.51
CA THR A 75 17.08 9.06 13.48
C THR A 75 15.71 9.02 12.80
N LEU A 76 15.57 9.63 11.62
CA LEU A 76 14.31 9.64 10.86
C LEU A 76 13.97 8.24 10.36
N VAL A 77 14.92 7.54 9.76
CA VAL A 77 14.73 6.14 9.27
C VAL A 77 14.34 5.23 10.42
N LYS A 78 15.02 5.33 11.57
CA LYS A 78 14.64 4.56 12.76
C LYS A 78 13.21 4.87 13.21
N ALA A 79 12.82 6.15 13.20
CA ALA A 79 11.48 6.58 13.62
C ALA A 79 10.38 6.09 12.66
N ALA A 80 10.68 5.95 11.36
CA ALA A 80 9.79 5.45 10.32
C ALA A 80 9.76 3.92 10.22
N GLY A 81 10.67 3.22 10.91
CA GLY A 81 10.70 1.76 10.93
C GLY A 81 9.47 1.17 11.61
N PHE A 82 9.01 0.01 11.12
CA PHE A 82 7.76 -0.64 11.57
C PHE A 82 7.74 -0.89 13.09
N ASP A 83 8.81 -1.43 13.65
CA ASP A 83 8.90 -1.73 15.08
C ASP A 83 8.82 -0.47 15.95
N GLU A 84 9.44 0.61 15.50
CA GLU A 84 9.39 1.89 16.20
C GLU A 84 8.00 2.52 16.13
N MET A 85 7.37 2.51 14.96
CA MET A 85 5.98 2.97 14.80
C MET A 85 5.02 2.15 15.68
N ARG A 86 5.18 0.82 15.70
CA ARG A 86 4.37 -0.06 16.55
C ARG A 86 4.59 0.21 18.04
N ARG A 87 5.83 0.45 18.46
CA ARG A 87 6.16 0.80 19.85
C ARG A 87 5.52 2.13 20.29
N ARG A 88 5.35 3.04 19.34
CA ARG A 88 4.73 4.36 19.54
C ARG A 88 3.28 4.40 19.03
N ALA A 89 2.60 3.27 18.99
CA ALA A 89 1.29 3.12 18.38
C ALA A 89 0.23 4.13 18.89
N ASP A 90 0.33 4.56 20.15
CA ASP A 90 -0.60 5.55 20.72
C ASP A 90 -0.47 6.96 20.08
N VAL A 91 0.64 7.21 19.35
CA VAL A 91 0.87 8.46 18.64
C VAL A 91 0.85 8.28 17.13
N THR A 92 1.21 7.08 16.65
CA THR A 92 1.42 6.81 15.22
C THR A 92 0.23 6.10 14.57
N ALA A 93 -0.67 5.47 15.32
CA ALA A 93 -1.88 4.90 14.76
C ALA A 93 -2.81 6.01 14.23
N PRO A 94 -3.42 5.81 13.04
CA PRO A 94 -4.18 6.88 12.36
C PRO A 94 -5.47 7.27 13.07
N ASP A 95 -5.98 6.42 13.93
CA ASP A 95 -7.25 6.64 14.62
C ASP A 95 -7.20 6.10 16.04
N THR A 96 -7.06 7.02 16.99
CA THR A 96 -7.06 6.71 18.43
C THR A 96 -8.43 6.93 19.09
N GLU A 97 -9.37 7.58 18.40
CA GLU A 97 -10.65 8.03 18.98
C GLU A 97 -11.83 7.12 18.61
N THR A 98 -11.95 6.69 17.36
CA THR A 98 -13.13 5.94 16.88
C THR A 98 -13.13 4.47 17.26
N ARG A 99 -12.02 3.94 17.79
CA ARG A 99 -11.87 2.55 18.25
C ARG A 99 -12.18 1.50 17.15
N ILE A 100 -11.88 1.81 15.92
CA ILE A 100 -11.98 0.86 14.79
C ILE A 100 -11.08 -0.35 15.06
N TRP A 101 -9.95 -0.14 15.72
CA TRP A 101 -8.99 -1.18 16.08
C TRP A 101 -9.19 -1.64 17.52
N LYS A 102 -8.95 -2.93 17.78
CA LYS A 102 -8.98 -3.50 19.14
C LYS A 102 -7.97 -2.82 20.08
N SER A 103 -6.87 -2.35 19.53
CA SER A 103 -5.86 -1.53 20.21
C SER A 103 -5.03 -0.79 19.14
N ASN A 104 -4.39 0.32 19.52
CA ASN A 104 -3.52 1.08 18.63
C ASN A 104 -2.35 0.22 18.09
N ALA A 105 -1.75 -0.62 18.95
CA ALA A 105 -0.74 -1.59 18.54
C ALA A 105 -1.29 -2.66 17.58
N GLY A 106 -2.58 -2.96 17.64
CA GLY A 106 -3.26 -3.91 16.75
C GLY A 106 -3.40 -3.42 15.31
N PHE A 107 -3.32 -2.10 15.07
CA PHE A 107 -3.21 -1.53 13.73
C PHE A 107 -1.91 -1.99 13.03
N PHE A 108 -0.81 -2.03 13.76
CA PHE A 108 0.47 -2.53 13.26
C PHE A 108 0.51 -4.06 13.34
N ASN A 109 -0.03 -4.74 12.32
CA ASN A 109 -0.14 -6.20 12.32
C ASN A 109 1.25 -6.86 12.26
N ARG A 110 1.74 -7.25 11.09
CA ARG A 110 3.01 -7.99 10.94
C ARG A 110 4.12 -7.16 10.30
N GLY A 111 3.77 -6.10 9.57
CA GLY A 111 4.74 -5.29 8.81
C GLY A 111 5.47 -6.07 7.71
N THR A 112 4.80 -7.08 7.15
CA THR A 112 5.34 -7.93 6.09
C THR A 112 4.36 -8.03 4.94
N THR A 113 4.86 -8.26 3.74
CA THR A 113 4.08 -8.55 2.53
C THR A 113 3.87 -10.04 2.35
N GLY A 114 3.05 -10.43 1.38
CA GLY A 114 2.86 -11.82 1.00
C GLY A 114 1.99 -12.66 1.94
N GLN A 115 1.31 -12.08 2.93
CA GLN A 115 0.43 -12.79 3.88
C GLN A 115 -0.75 -13.49 3.18
N TRP A 116 -1.12 -13.04 2.00
CA TRP A 116 -2.15 -13.64 1.17
C TRP A 116 -1.83 -15.08 0.75
N ARG A 117 -0.54 -15.46 0.67
CA ARG A 117 -0.08 -16.81 0.28
C ARG A 117 -0.60 -17.91 1.20
N ASP A 118 -0.82 -17.57 2.47
CA ASP A 118 -1.38 -18.49 3.46
C ASP A 118 -2.92 -18.55 3.43
N LEU A 119 -3.57 -17.63 2.71
CA LEU A 119 -5.01 -17.43 2.72
C LEU A 119 -5.69 -17.81 1.42
N LEU A 120 -4.98 -17.77 0.30
CA LEU A 120 -5.52 -17.97 -1.05
C LEU A 120 -4.96 -19.24 -1.66
N ASP A 121 -5.86 -20.03 -2.25
CA ASP A 121 -5.52 -21.17 -3.10
C ASP A 121 -5.24 -20.71 -4.54
N GLU A 122 -4.74 -21.64 -5.37
CA GLU A 122 -4.39 -21.37 -6.76
C GLU A 122 -5.60 -20.89 -7.58
N GLU A 123 -6.80 -21.40 -7.30
CA GLU A 123 -8.03 -20.99 -7.97
C GLU A 123 -8.38 -19.52 -7.67
N ALA A 124 -8.36 -19.14 -6.40
CA ALA A 124 -8.63 -17.77 -5.99
C ALA A 124 -7.61 -16.79 -6.56
N LEU A 125 -6.33 -17.19 -6.60
CA LEU A 125 -5.25 -16.38 -7.18
C LEU A 125 -5.44 -16.23 -8.70
N ALA A 126 -5.77 -17.31 -9.42
CA ALA A 126 -6.03 -17.26 -10.86
C ALA A 126 -7.21 -16.34 -11.20
N ARG A 127 -8.30 -16.39 -10.41
CA ARG A 127 -9.44 -15.46 -10.57
C ARG A 127 -9.04 -14.01 -10.37
N TYR A 128 -8.28 -13.72 -9.32
CA TYR A 128 -7.75 -12.39 -9.09
C TYR A 128 -6.90 -11.88 -10.25
N GLN A 129 -5.96 -12.71 -10.74
CA GLN A 129 -5.08 -12.34 -11.86
C GLN A 129 -5.87 -12.09 -13.15
N ALA A 130 -6.84 -12.95 -13.47
CA ALA A 130 -7.70 -12.77 -14.64
C ALA A 130 -8.50 -11.45 -14.53
N ARG A 131 -9.10 -11.20 -13.37
CA ARG A 131 -9.88 -9.98 -13.16
C ARG A 131 -9.02 -8.71 -13.16
N LEU A 132 -7.83 -8.75 -12.56
CA LEU A 132 -6.90 -7.63 -12.60
C LEU A 132 -6.45 -7.31 -14.03
N ALA A 133 -6.20 -8.32 -14.86
CA ALA A 133 -5.83 -8.13 -16.25
C ALA A 133 -6.93 -7.49 -17.11
N GLU A 134 -8.21 -7.62 -16.72
CA GLU A 134 -9.33 -6.90 -17.35
C GLU A 134 -9.40 -5.43 -16.91
N LEU A 135 -9.01 -5.13 -15.69
CA LEU A 135 -9.20 -3.83 -15.04
C LEU A 135 -8.01 -2.89 -15.16
N ALA A 136 -6.79 -3.42 -15.22
CA ALA A 136 -5.56 -2.66 -15.17
C ALA A 136 -4.70 -2.87 -16.43
N PRO A 137 -4.04 -1.83 -16.94
CA PRO A 137 -3.00 -2.01 -17.94
C PRO A 137 -1.82 -2.81 -17.35
N PRO A 138 -1.06 -3.55 -18.18
CA PRO A 138 -0.03 -4.48 -17.70
C PRO A 138 1.06 -3.84 -16.83
N ASP A 139 1.44 -2.59 -17.12
CA ASP A 139 2.44 -1.84 -16.37
C ASP A 139 1.94 -1.47 -14.97
N LEU A 140 0.68 -1.02 -14.83
CA LEU A 140 0.07 -0.81 -13.53
C LEU A 140 -0.05 -2.11 -12.74
N ALA A 141 -0.52 -3.19 -13.38
CA ALA A 141 -0.63 -4.50 -12.72
C ALA A 141 0.72 -5.01 -12.20
N ALA A 142 1.79 -4.83 -12.96
CA ALA A 142 3.14 -5.18 -12.56
C ALA A 142 3.61 -4.34 -11.36
N TRP A 143 3.40 -3.03 -11.40
CA TRP A 143 3.76 -2.15 -10.30
C TRP A 143 2.97 -2.47 -9.01
N LEU A 144 1.68 -2.74 -9.10
CA LEU A 144 0.85 -3.12 -7.95
C LEU A 144 1.36 -4.37 -7.22
N HIS A 145 2.06 -5.27 -7.92
CA HIS A 145 2.57 -6.51 -7.35
C HIS A 145 4.03 -6.44 -6.90
N HIS A 146 4.84 -5.58 -7.50
CA HIS A 146 6.29 -5.65 -7.36
C HIS A 146 6.95 -4.32 -7.00
N GLY A 147 6.22 -3.22 -7.05
CA GLY A 147 6.81 -1.89 -6.86
C GLY A 147 7.79 -1.50 -7.97
N SER A 148 8.72 -0.66 -7.61
CA SER A 148 9.84 -0.14 -8.43
C SER A 148 9.40 0.53 -9.73
N LEU A 149 9.39 1.85 -9.73
CA LEU A 149 9.16 2.71 -10.91
C LEU A 149 10.48 2.92 -11.66
#